data_ceb9b9d88d597d4a82f189a60f4dffe3
#
_entry.id   ceb9b9d88d597d4a82f189a60f4dffe3
#
_cell.length_a   1.000
_cell.length_b   1.000
_cell.length_c   1.000
_cell.angle_alpha   90.00
_cell.angle_beta   90.00
_cell.angle_gamma   90.00
#
_symmetry.space_group_name_H-M   'P 1'
#
loop_
_entity.id
_entity.type
_entity.pdbx_description
1 polymer ?
#
loop_
_entity_poly.entity_id
_entity_poly.type
_entity_poly.pdbx_seq_one_letter_code
_entity_poly.pdbx_strand_id
1 'polypeptide(L)'
;MNKKILISTGGSGGHVIPATIIYKHLEGNFDVSMTSDLRGIKFLNKDEYNLRIFNVRPISKNLLLMPFDFILMIILIFKSIYFLRKNKINILISTGGYMSLPLCIGAKILNIKLLLFEPNMVLGRSNKFFINYCQKIFCYSNNVKKFPIKFKNKIKVIPALLRKNFYAKRDSNNSLDAINLLI
;
A
#
# COMPACT_ATOMS: atom_id res chain seq x y z
N MET A 1 17.33 -10.20 12.44
CA MET A 1 17.21 -9.26 11.29
C MET A 1 15.81 -8.69 11.27
N ASN A 2 15.67 -7.36 11.32
CA ASN A 2 14.36 -6.73 11.23
C ASN A 2 13.73 -6.96 9.86
N LYS A 3 12.43 -7.28 9.80
CA LYS A 3 11.69 -7.43 8.56
C LYS A 3 11.68 -6.10 7.80
N LYS A 4 11.91 -6.16 6.48
CA LYS A 4 11.86 -5.00 5.58
C LYS A 4 10.46 -4.85 4.99
N ILE A 5 9.85 -3.70 5.27
CA ILE A 5 8.49 -3.39 4.87
C ILE A 5 8.52 -2.25 3.84
N LEU A 6 7.86 -2.46 2.72
CA LEU A 6 7.62 -1.41 1.74
C LEU A 6 6.15 -1.00 1.77
N ILE A 7 5.89 0.30 1.92
CA ILE A 7 4.55 0.87 1.80
C ILE A 7 4.42 1.51 0.43
N SER A 8 3.48 1.02 -0.37
CA SER A 8 3.19 1.56 -1.71
C SER A 8 1.93 2.41 -1.65
N THR A 9 2.08 3.69 -1.97
CA THR A 9 1.01 4.68 -1.95
C THR A 9 1.15 5.69 -3.07
N GLY A 10 0.14 6.52 -3.31
CA GLY A 10 0.21 7.62 -4.27
C GLY A 10 -1.15 8.06 -4.80
N GLY A 11 -1.10 8.98 -5.77
CA GLY A 11 -2.28 9.56 -6.39
C GLY A 11 -2.90 10.68 -5.53
N SER A 12 -3.80 10.34 -4.62
CA SER A 12 -4.53 11.32 -3.78
C SER A 12 -4.15 11.21 -2.31
N GLY A 13 -4.43 12.28 -1.56
CA GLY A 13 -4.25 12.31 -0.11
C GLY A 13 -4.99 11.18 0.63
N GLY A 14 -6.13 10.70 0.08
CA GLY A 14 -6.88 9.59 0.65
C GLY A 14 -6.10 8.27 0.75
N HIS A 15 -5.10 8.06 -0.11
CA HIS A 15 -4.19 6.91 -0.04
C HIS A 15 -2.90 7.27 0.72
N VAL A 16 -2.38 8.47 0.51
CA VAL A 16 -1.08 8.90 1.05
C VAL A 16 -1.13 9.12 2.56
N ILE A 17 -2.15 9.81 3.07
CA ILE A 17 -2.25 10.09 4.51
C ILE A 17 -2.31 8.81 5.35
N PRO A 18 -3.16 7.81 5.05
CA PRO A 18 -3.10 6.54 5.77
C PRO A 18 -1.73 5.85 5.68
N ALA A 19 -1.06 5.94 4.53
CA ALA A 19 0.27 5.35 4.36
C ALA A 19 1.32 6.01 5.28
N THR A 20 1.28 7.34 5.45
CA THR A 20 2.18 8.03 6.37
C THR A 20 1.93 7.63 7.81
N ILE A 21 0.67 7.44 8.20
CA ILE A 21 0.32 7.01 9.54
C ILE A 21 0.83 5.58 9.78
N ILE A 22 0.60 4.66 8.84
CA ILE A 22 1.12 3.28 8.91
C ILE A 22 2.65 3.30 9.01
N TYR A 23 3.34 4.11 8.19
CA TYR A 23 4.78 4.26 8.24
C TYR A 23 5.27 4.64 9.64
N LYS A 24 4.70 5.70 10.22
CA LYS A 24 5.07 6.22 11.54
C LYS A 24 4.80 5.23 12.68
N HIS A 25 3.84 4.34 12.53
CA HIS A 25 3.59 3.28 13.50
C HIS A 25 4.58 2.13 13.39
N LEU A 26 5.09 1.84 12.19
CA LEU A 26 5.96 0.69 11.94
C LEU A 26 7.45 1.01 12.06
N GLU A 27 7.89 2.26 11.81
CA GLU A 27 9.31 2.67 11.73
C GLU A 27 10.12 2.38 13.01
N GLY A 28 9.46 2.28 14.17
CA GLY A 28 10.12 1.97 15.45
C GLY A 28 10.55 0.51 15.59
N ASN A 29 9.87 -0.40 14.90
CA ASN A 29 10.04 -1.85 15.07
C ASN A 29 10.54 -2.56 13.81
N PHE A 30 10.46 -1.92 12.64
CA PHE A 30 10.76 -2.50 11.34
C PHE A 30 11.62 -1.55 10.49
N ASP A 31 12.33 -2.11 9.51
CA ASP A 31 12.99 -1.34 8.45
C ASP A 31 11.92 -0.96 7.40
N VAL A 32 11.40 0.26 7.51
CA VAL A 32 10.27 0.72 6.69
C VAL A 32 10.73 1.68 5.62
N SER A 33 10.28 1.46 4.41
CA SER A 33 10.44 2.39 3.28
C SER A 33 9.08 2.63 2.60
N MET A 34 8.99 3.72 1.84
CA MET A 34 7.77 4.11 1.16
C MET A 34 8.02 4.38 -0.32
N THR A 35 7.06 4.06 -1.16
CA THR A 35 7.05 4.49 -2.57
C THR A 35 5.82 5.34 -2.85
N SER A 36 6.00 6.38 -3.67
CA SER A 36 4.90 7.23 -4.13
C SER A 36 5.11 7.69 -5.57
N ASP A 37 4.04 8.11 -6.25
CA ASP A 37 4.11 8.81 -7.52
C ASP A 37 4.26 10.34 -7.33
N LEU A 38 4.50 11.07 -8.42
CA LEU A 38 4.66 12.53 -8.39
C LEU A 38 3.42 13.26 -7.85
N ARG A 39 2.23 12.68 -7.95
CA ARG A 39 1.00 13.26 -7.43
C ARG A 39 0.92 13.09 -5.91
N GLY A 40 1.31 11.91 -5.42
CA GLY A 40 1.29 11.59 -3.99
C GLY A 40 2.33 12.37 -3.19
N ILE A 41 3.48 12.70 -3.81
CA ILE A 41 4.55 13.48 -3.16
C ILE A 41 4.06 14.84 -2.63
N LYS A 42 3.07 15.43 -3.27
CA LYS A 42 2.50 16.73 -2.83
C LYS A 42 1.91 16.67 -1.41
N PHE A 43 1.63 15.48 -0.89
CA PHE A 43 1.08 15.24 0.45
C PHE A 43 2.12 14.73 1.44
N LEU A 44 3.41 14.68 1.03
CA LEU A 44 4.52 14.12 1.81
C LEU A 44 5.59 15.17 2.07
N ASN A 45 6.08 15.21 3.30
CA ASN A 45 7.36 15.83 3.58
C ASN A 45 8.45 14.78 3.30
N LYS A 46 9.27 15.02 2.25
CA LYS A 46 10.24 14.04 1.76
C LYS A 46 11.32 13.68 2.79
N ASP A 47 11.65 14.60 3.67
CA ASP A 47 12.71 14.43 4.66
C ASP A 47 12.29 13.54 5.84
N GLU A 48 10.97 13.32 6.00
CA GLU A 48 10.43 12.52 7.09
C GLU A 48 10.33 11.01 6.79
N TYR A 49 10.55 10.61 5.52
CA TYR A 49 10.29 9.25 5.06
C TYR A 49 11.43 8.71 4.20
N ASN A 50 11.79 7.44 4.38
CA ASN A 50 12.64 6.73 3.41
C ASN A 50 11.84 6.49 2.12
N LEU A 51 11.77 7.54 1.28
CA LEU A 51 10.87 7.64 0.14
C LEU A 51 11.59 7.34 -1.19
N ARG A 52 10.97 6.50 -2.02
CA ARG A 52 11.35 6.27 -3.42
C ARG A 52 10.22 6.67 -4.36
N ILE A 53 10.56 7.33 -5.44
CA ILE A 53 9.60 7.80 -6.44
C ILE A 53 9.44 6.73 -7.53
N PHE A 54 8.21 6.25 -7.70
CA PHE A 54 7.79 5.41 -8.81
C PHE A 54 6.74 6.18 -9.61
N ASN A 55 7.15 6.75 -10.73
CA ASN A 55 6.24 7.54 -11.56
C ASN A 55 5.41 6.61 -12.46
N VAL A 56 4.28 6.17 -11.96
CA VAL A 56 3.31 5.35 -12.69
C VAL A 56 2.22 6.25 -13.25
N ARG A 57 2.09 6.27 -14.57
CA ARG A 57 1.03 7.02 -15.26
C ARG A 57 -0.21 6.15 -15.44
N PRO A 58 -1.42 6.70 -15.33
CA PRO A 58 -2.64 6.00 -15.72
C PRO A 58 -2.59 5.65 -17.21
N ILE A 59 -3.13 4.49 -17.57
CA ILE A 59 -3.28 4.11 -18.97
C ILE A 59 -4.21 5.13 -19.64
N SER A 60 -3.76 5.62 -20.79
CA SER A 60 -4.53 6.56 -21.61
C SER A 60 -5.85 5.93 -22.08
N LYS A 61 -6.89 6.76 -22.19
CA LYS A 61 -8.12 6.36 -22.86
C LYS A 61 -8.01 6.43 -24.39
N ASN A 62 -6.93 7.03 -24.89
CA ASN A 62 -6.67 7.11 -26.32
C ASN A 62 -6.12 5.76 -26.81
N LEU A 63 -6.83 5.13 -27.73
CA LEU A 63 -6.52 3.81 -28.27
C LEU A 63 -5.12 3.75 -28.93
N LEU A 64 -4.66 4.87 -29.53
CA LEU A 64 -3.35 4.98 -30.17
C LEU A 64 -2.19 5.01 -29.14
N LEU A 65 -2.42 5.55 -27.95
CA LEU A 65 -1.40 5.64 -26.89
C LEU A 65 -1.41 4.41 -25.96
N MET A 66 -2.47 3.64 -25.98
CA MET A 66 -2.67 2.48 -25.11
C MET A 66 -1.54 1.42 -25.22
N PRO A 67 -1.06 1.04 -26.43
CA PRO A 67 0.06 0.09 -26.54
C PRO A 67 1.34 0.60 -25.89
N PHE A 68 1.63 1.91 -26.03
CA PHE A 68 2.79 2.53 -25.40
C PHE A 68 2.70 2.52 -23.88
N ASP A 69 1.54 2.86 -23.32
CA ASP A 69 1.31 2.80 -21.87
C ASP A 69 1.44 1.38 -21.31
N PHE A 70 1.04 0.37 -22.09
CA PHE A 70 1.23 -1.04 -21.75
C PHE A 70 2.72 -1.41 -21.69
N ILE A 71 3.52 -1.00 -22.66
CA ILE A 71 4.97 -1.23 -22.68
C ILE A 71 5.62 -0.56 -21.46
N LEU A 72 5.25 0.70 -21.18
CA LEU A 72 5.74 1.40 -19.99
C LEU A 72 5.36 0.68 -18.70
N MET A 73 4.15 0.13 -18.61
CA MET A 73 3.71 -0.65 -17.46
C MET A 73 4.57 -1.91 -17.28
N ILE A 74 4.88 -2.63 -18.37
CA ILE A 74 5.74 -3.81 -18.32
C ILE A 74 7.14 -3.43 -17.81
N ILE A 75 7.72 -2.35 -18.34
CA ILE A 75 9.02 -1.83 -17.87
C ILE A 75 8.97 -1.51 -16.37
N LEU A 76 7.90 -0.89 -15.89
CA LEU A 76 7.71 -0.56 -14.49
C LEU A 76 7.57 -1.82 -13.61
N ILE A 77 6.94 -2.88 -14.12
CA ILE A 77 6.87 -4.18 -13.42
C ILE A 77 8.27 -4.76 -13.26
N PHE A 78 9.09 -4.81 -14.32
CA PHE A 78 10.47 -5.29 -14.22
C PHE A 78 11.32 -4.44 -13.26
N LYS A 79 11.20 -3.12 -13.32
CA LYS A 79 11.84 -2.21 -12.35
C LYS A 79 11.38 -2.48 -10.92
N SER A 80 10.11 -2.77 -10.71
CA SER A 80 9.54 -3.10 -9.40
C SER A 80 10.09 -4.43 -8.88
N ILE A 81 10.16 -5.48 -9.73
CA ILE A 81 10.74 -6.78 -9.38
C ILE A 81 12.20 -6.61 -8.96
N TYR A 82 13.00 -5.91 -9.76
CA TYR A 82 14.40 -5.62 -9.45
C TYR A 82 14.53 -4.87 -8.12
N PHE A 83 13.74 -3.81 -7.92
CA PHE A 83 13.75 -3.01 -6.71
C PHE A 83 13.39 -3.83 -5.46
N LEU A 84 12.31 -4.60 -5.51
CA LEU A 84 11.86 -5.44 -4.39
C LEU A 84 12.91 -6.49 -4.02
N ARG A 85 13.54 -7.12 -5.03
CA ARG A 85 14.57 -8.14 -4.82
C ARG A 85 15.88 -7.54 -4.27
N LYS A 86 16.36 -6.44 -4.87
CA LYS A 86 17.58 -5.74 -4.45
C LYS A 86 17.48 -5.24 -3.00
N ASN A 87 16.35 -4.70 -2.60
CA ASN A 87 16.13 -4.18 -1.25
C ASN A 87 15.71 -5.27 -0.25
N LYS A 88 15.57 -6.53 -0.68
CA LYS A 88 15.18 -7.68 0.15
C LYS A 88 13.87 -7.41 0.91
N ILE A 89 12.86 -6.87 0.21
CA ILE A 89 11.56 -6.56 0.80
C ILE A 89 10.84 -7.87 1.19
N ASN A 90 10.42 -7.96 2.45
CA ASN A 90 9.69 -9.12 2.97
C ASN A 90 8.18 -8.94 2.89
N ILE A 91 7.72 -7.70 3.06
CA ILE A 91 6.29 -7.37 3.14
C ILE A 91 6.04 -6.12 2.29
N LEU A 92 5.05 -6.18 1.42
CA LEU A 92 4.50 -5.03 0.70
C LEU A 92 3.12 -4.68 1.28
N ILE A 93 2.96 -3.44 1.75
CA ILE A 93 1.68 -2.87 2.15
C ILE A 93 1.24 -1.90 1.05
N SER A 94 0.09 -2.15 0.43
CA SER A 94 -0.48 -1.25 -0.57
C SER A 94 -1.71 -0.54 0.00
N THR A 95 -1.71 0.79 -0.02
CA THR A 95 -2.89 1.60 0.32
C THR A 95 -3.84 1.80 -0.86
N GLY A 96 -3.57 1.10 -1.97
CA GLY A 96 -4.35 1.22 -3.20
C GLY A 96 -3.81 2.31 -4.13
N GLY A 97 -4.64 2.68 -5.10
CA GLY A 97 -4.25 3.60 -6.16
C GLY A 97 -3.55 2.89 -7.32
N TYR A 98 -3.56 3.55 -8.47
CA TYR A 98 -3.03 2.99 -9.71
C TYR A 98 -1.52 2.75 -9.67
N MET A 99 -0.78 3.58 -8.93
CA MET A 99 0.66 3.50 -8.81
C MET A 99 1.16 2.23 -8.11
N SER A 100 0.33 1.59 -7.30
CA SER A 100 0.70 0.35 -6.61
C SER A 100 0.73 -0.88 -7.52
N LEU A 101 0.13 -0.82 -8.73
CA LEU A 101 -0.01 -1.97 -9.63
C LEU A 101 1.33 -2.64 -9.93
N PRO A 102 2.39 -1.95 -10.43
CA PRO A 102 3.65 -2.61 -10.78
C PRO A 102 4.30 -3.30 -9.57
N LEU A 103 4.26 -2.65 -8.40
CA LEU A 103 4.84 -3.19 -7.17
C LEU A 103 4.05 -4.39 -6.65
N CYS A 104 2.72 -4.36 -6.69
CA CYS A 104 1.88 -5.49 -6.29
C CYS A 104 2.04 -6.69 -7.23
N ILE A 105 2.20 -6.45 -8.55
CA ILE A 105 2.51 -7.52 -9.52
C ILE A 105 3.89 -8.10 -9.23
N GLY A 106 4.90 -7.26 -9.02
CA GLY A 106 6.25 -7.68 -8.64
C GLY A 106 6.26 -8.49 -7.35
N ALA A 107 5.54 -8.05 -6.33
CA ALA A 107 5.41 -8.78 -5.06
C ALA A 107 4.77 -10.15 -5.25
N LYS A 108 3.73 -10.26 -6.11
CA LYS A 108 3.12 -11.54 -6.46
C LYS A 108 4.13 -12.49 -7.13
N ILE A 109 4.89 -12.00 -8.12
CA ILE A 109 5.88 -12.80 -8.85
C ILE A 109 7.00 -13.30 -7.91
N LEU A 110 7.41 -12.46 -6.96
CA LEU A 110 8.46 -12.79 -5.99
C LEU A 110 7.95 -13.51 -4.73
N ASN A 111 6.66 -13.85 -4.65
CA ASN A 111 6.02 -14.42 -3.46
C ASN A 111 6.24 -13.60 -2.17
N ILE A 112 6.35 -12.27 -2.32
CA ILE A 112 6.45 -11.34 -1.20
C ILE A 112 5.07 -11.23 -0.54
N LYS A 113 5.03 -11.22 0.80
CA LYS A 113 3.79 -11.04 1.57
C LYS A 113 3.12 -9.72 1.18
N LEU A 114 1.90 -9.80 0.64
CA LEU A 114 1.12 -8.64 0.23
C LEU A 114 -0.02 -8.39 1.21
N LEU A 115 -0.04 -7.21 1.80
CA LEU A 115 -1.10 -6.69 2.64
C LEU A 115 -1.75 -5.50 1.93
N LEU A 116 -3.07 -5.46 1.94
CA LEU A 116 -3.81 -4.34 1.36
C LEU A 116 -4.42 -3.49 2.47
N PHE A 117 -4.53 -2.21 2.22
CA PHE A 117 -5.27 -1.29 3.06
C PHE A 117 -6.32 -0.57 2.22
N GLU A 118 -7.59 -0.64 2.65
CA GLU A 118 -8.71 0.03 2.00
C GLU A 118 -9.33 1.05 2.97
N PRO A 119 -9.00 2.33 2.81
CA PRO A 119 -9.53 3.37 3.68
C PRO A 119 -11.01 3.70 3.40
N ASN A 120 -11.52 3.30 2.23
CA ASN A 120 -12.84 3.70 1.76
C ASN A 120 -13.91 2.65 2.08
N MET A 121 -15.16 3.11 2.17
CA MET A 121 -16.33 2.23 2.30
C MET A 121 -16.69 1.48 1.00
N VAL A 122 -15.96 1.73 -0.09
CA VAL A 122 -16.11 1.05 -1.39
C VAL A 122 -14.75 0.51 -1.80
N LEU A 123 -14.71 -0.78 -2.11
CA LEU A 123 -13.45 -1.43 -2.53
C LEU A 123 -12.89 -0.79 -3.80
N GLY A 124 -11.68 -0.24 -3.69
CA GLY A 124 -10.96 0.38 -4.79
C GLY A 124 -10.57 -0.63 -5.88
N ARG A 125 -10.47 -0.17 -7.13
CA ARG A 125 -10.17 -1.03 -8.30
C ARG A 125 -8.85 -1.78 -8.15
N SER A 126 -7.79 -1.12 -7.70
CA SER A 126 -6.49 -1.73 -7.48
C SER A 126 -6.56 -2.82 -6.41
N ASN A 127 -7.16 -2.53 -5.26
CA ASN A 127 -7.31 -3.50 -4.19
C ASN A 127 -8.18 -4.68 -4.62
N LYS A 128 -9.25 -4.45 -5.40
CA LYS A 128 -10.09 -5.51 -5.97
C LYS A 128 -9.30 -6.46 -6.87
N PHE A 129 -8.35 -5.94 -7.65
CA PHE A 129 -7.52 -6.75 -8.54
C PHE A 129 -6.58 -7.67 -7.75
N PHE A 130 -6.01 -7.18 -6.64
CA PHE A 130 -5.04 -7.94 -5.85
C PHE A 130 -5.63 -8.72 -4.67
N ILE A 131 -6.93 -8.63 -4.40
CA ILE A 131 -7.56 -9.29 -3.25
C ILE A 131 -7.37 -10.80 -3.25
N ASN A 132 -7.28 -11.44 -4.42
CA ASN A 132 -7.01 -12.87 -4.54
C ASN A 132 -5.61 -13.23 -4.01
N TYR A 133 -4.64 -12.34 -4.18
CA TYR A 133 -3.22 -12.58 -3.90
C TYR A 133 -2.78 -12.06 -2.52
N CYS A 134 -3.52 -11.12 -1.94
CA CYS A 134 -3.17 -10.62 -0.61
C CYS A 134 -3.46 -11.65 0.48
N GLN A 135 -2.69 -11.61 1.56
CA GLN A 135 -2.96 -12.39 2.76
C GLN A 135 -4.11 -11.79 3.56
N LYS A 136 -4.09 -10.47 3.75
CA LYS A 136 -5.14 -9.73 4.46
C LYS A 136 -5.39 -8.38 3.79
N ILE A 137 -6.60 -7.88 3.98
CA ILE A 137 -6.97 -6.51 3.64
C ILE A 137 -7.52 -5.83 4.89
N PHE A 138 -6.88 -4.73 5.27
CA PHE A 138 -7.27 -3.92 6.41
C PHE A 138 -8.32 -2.91 5.97
N CYS A 139 -9.41 -2.84 6.71
CA CYS A 139 -10.53 -1.94 6.44
C CYS A 139 -11.01 -1.33 7.76
N TYR A 140 -11.72 -0.22 7.69
CA TYR A 140 -12.38 0.37 8.87
C TYR A 140 -13.73 -0.27 9.19
N SER A 141 -14.26 -1.12 8.30
CA SER A 141 -15.55 -1.79 8.47
C SER A 141 -15.55 -3.14 7.75
N ASN A 142 -16.35 -4.09 8.25
CA ASN A 142 -16.67 -5.34 7.54
C ASN A 142 -17.60 -5.12 6.34
N ASN A 143 -18.30 -3.98 6.29
CA ASN A 143 -19.34 -3.68 5.29
C ASN A 143 -18.80 -2.83 4.12
N VAL A 144 -17.62 -3.21 3.59
CA VAL A 144 -17.07 -2.56 2.41
C VAL A 144 -17.91 -2.91 1.18
N LYS A 145 -18.47 -1.89 0.52
CA LYS A 145 -19.28 -2.06 -0.69
C LYS A 145 -18.44 -2.63 -1.84
N LYS A 146 -19.08 -3.40 -2.74
CA LYS A 146 -18.43 -4.07 -3.89
C LYS A 146 -17.34 -5.07 -3.52
N PHE A 147 -17.30 -5.52 -2.27
CA PHE A 147 -16.37 -6.52 -1.80
C PHE A 147 -16.83 -7.92 -2.20
N PRO A 148 -15.98 -8.74 -2.88
CA PRO A 148 -16.36 -10.10 -3.28
C PRO A 148 -16.56 -11.00 -2.05
N ILE A 149 -17.72 -11.67 -1.96
CA ILE A 149 -18.12 -12.48 -0.79
C ILE A 149 -17.09 -13.55 -0.46
N LYS A 150 -16.53 -14.21 -1.48
CA LYS A 150 -15.53 -15.28 -1.32
C LYS A 150 -14.22 -14.86 -0.62
N PHE A 151 -13.96 -13.56 -0.49
CA PHE A 151 -12.74 -13.05 0.16
C PHE A 151 -13.02 -12.32 1.48
N LYS A 152 -14.25 -12.36 1.99
CA LYS A 152 -14.60 -11.69 3.26
C LYS A 152 -13.74 -12.16 4.44
N ASN A 153 -13.27 -13.39 4.43
CA ASN A 153 -12.35 -13.94 5.43
C ASN A 153 -10.96 -13.29 5.45
N LYS A 154 -10.61 -12.53 4.41
CA LYS A 154 -9.37 -11.74 4.35
C LYS A 154 -9.51 -10.37 4.99
N ILE A 155 -10.72 -9.90 5.25
CA ILE A 155 -10.94 -8.61 5.91
C ILE A 155 -10.44 -8.68 7.35
N LYS A 156 -9.64 -7.70 7.72
CA LYS A 156 -9.31 -7.39 9.11
C LYS A 156 -9.77 -5.98 9.39
N VAL A 157 -10.75 -5.85 10.26
CA VAL A 157 -11.22 -4.54 10.71
C VAL A 157 -10.22 -3.99 11.69
N ILE A 158 -9.82 -2.74 11.46
CA ILE A 158 -8.97 -1.98 12.36
C ILE A 158 -9.67 -0.66 12.72
N PRO A 159 -9.39 -0.09 13.90
CA PRO A 159 -9.87 1.24 14.24
C PRO A 159 -9.31 2.29 13.28
N ALA A 160 -9.94 3.46 13.25
CA ALA A 160 -9.46 4.57 12.44
C ALA A 160 -8.00 4.89 12.77
N LEU A 161 -7.15 4.92 11.74
CA LEU A 161 -5.74 5.25 11.90
C LEU A 161 -5.61 6.72 12.30
N LEU A 162 -5.05 6.98 13.47
CA LEU A 162 -4.76 8.30 13.98
C LEU A 162 -3.24 8.55 13.97
N ARG A 163 -2.83 9.80 13.80
CA ARG A 163 -1.42 10.18 13.96
C ARG A 163 -0.95 9.90 15.39
N LYS A 164 0.31 9.51 15.58
CA LYS A 164 0.88 9.19 16.90
C LYS A 164 0.59 10.24 17.97
N ASN A 165 0.62 11.52 17.62
CA ASN A 165 0.37 12.64 18.53
C ASN A 165 -1.04 12.61 19.18
N PHE A 166 -2.02 11.94 18.54
CA PHE A 166 -3.35 11.78 19.11
C PHE A 166 -3.44 10.62 20.09
N TYR A 167 -2.55 9.62 19.99
CA TYR A 167 -2.50 8.49 20.94
C TYR A 167 -1.87 8.88 22.28
N ALA A 168 -0.95 9.87 22.29
CA ALA A 168 -0.33 10.36 23.54
C ALA A 168 -1.31 11.02 24.52
N LYS A 169 -2.55 11.32 24.07
CA LYS A 169 -3.64 11.87 24.92
C LYS A 169 -4.70 10.82 25.33
N ARG A 170 -4.56 9.57 24.89
CA ARG A 170 -5.52 8.50 25.17
C ARG A 170 -4.73 7.25 25.54
N ASP A 171 -5.03 6.68 26.69
CA ASP A 171 -4.36 5.48 27.21
C ASP A 171 -4.28 4.37 26.16
N SER A 172 -3.07 3.85 26.03
CA SER A 172 -2.40 3.37 24.83
C SER A 172 -2.60 1.89 24.48
N ASN A 173 -3.63 1.17 24.87
CA ASN A 173 -3.45 -0.29 24.81
C ASN A 173 -4.13 -1.09 23.67
N ASN A 174 -4.96 -0.52 22.80
CA ASN A 174 -5.76 -1.42 21.94
C ASN A 174 -5.64 -1.26 20.40
N SER A 175 -4.95 -0.26 19.84
CA SER A 175 -4.94 -0.07 18.38
C SER A 175 -3.63 -0.43 17.68
N LEU A 176 -2.52 -0.38 18.40
CA LEU A 176 -1.18 -0.72 17.87
C LEU A 176 -0.98 -2.23 17.75
N ASP A 177 -1.56 -3.00 18.64
CA ASP A 177 -1.43 -4.48 18.66
C ASP A 177 -2.03 -5.14 17.42
N ALA A 178 -3.10 -4.58 16.85
CA ALA A 178 -3.75 -5.16 15.69
C ALA A 178 -2.89 -5.11 14.40
N ILE A 179 -2.02 -4.10 14.24
CA ILE A 179 -1.10 -4.01 13.10
C ILE A 179 0.18 -4.81 13.39
N ASN A 180 0.70 -4.74 14.61
CA ASN A 180 1.92 -5.46 14.99
C ASN A 180 1.76 -6.98 15.07
N LEU A 181 0.58 -7.48 15.46
CA LEU A 181 0.26 -8.92 15.52
C LEU A 181 0.13 -9.59 14.16
N LEU A 182 0.05 -8.84 13.05
CA LEU A 182 -0.22 -9.37 11.71
C LEU A 182 0.98 -9.29 10.76
N ILE A 183 2.07 -8.65 11.17
CA ILE A 183 3.33 -8.50 10.46
C ILE A 183 4.40 -9.40 11.07
#